data_7d24e6c0a0fc38557c3cb59090d89e7f
#
_entry.id   7d24e6c0a0fc38557c3cb59090d89e7f
#
_cell.length_a   1.000
_cell.length_b   1.000
_cell.length_c   1.000
_cell.angle_alpha   90.00
_cell.angle_beta   90.00
_cell.angle_gamma   90.00
#
_symmetry.space_group_name_H-M   'P 1'
#
loop_
_entity.id
_entity.type
_entity.pdbx_description
1 polymer ?
#
loop_
_entity_poly.entity_id
_entity_poly.type
_entity_poly.pdbx_seq_one_letter_code
_entity_poly.pdbx_strand_id
1 'polypeptide(L)'
;PHTARQAAAAFEMARQAGFDNVSGDIMLALPRYSREEFDETLALIQEGGAAHISAYLLKIEPGSAFGRQPPAGLPDADQAAGFYLYAVERLAAAGYRQYEISSFARPGREGRHNRIYWDCGDYLGLGPAAHSCLGGKRFYYPADTAAFVAGTARPVPDGGCGAEDYLILQLRLASGLDLAEYRRRGGPDFTPRQRAFLAHCQQAGYLTLTPQRLTLTPLGMIVQNAILEELI
;
A
#
# COMPACT_ATOMS: atom_id res chain seq x y z
N PRO A 1 -23.28 -1.85 -0.59
CA PRO A 1 -23.06 -0.54 -1.19
C PRO A 1 -23.72 0.55 -0.35
N HIS A 2 -23.08 1.71 -0.23
CA HIS A 2 -23.57 2.88 0.47
C HIS A 2 -23.70 4.06 -0.50
N THR A 3 -24.45 5.06 -0.12
CA THR A 3 -24.57 6.32 -0.87
C THR A 3 -23.56 7.35 -0.36
N ALA A 4 -23.27 8.41 -1.15
CA ALA A 4 -22.44 9.53 -0.72
C ALA A 4 -22.95 10.17 0.59
N ARG A 5 -24.28 10.30 0.75
CA ARG A 5 -24.90 10.79 1.99
C ARG A 5 -24.60 9.89 3.20
N GLN A 6 -24.59 8.57 3.01
CA GLN A 6 -24.24 7.63 4.09
C GLN A 6 -22.76 7.70 4.43
N ALA A 7 -21.87 7.88 3.44
CA ALA A 7 -20.44 8.09 3.66
C ALA A 7 -20.20 9.38 4.46
N ALA A 8 -20.82 10.50 4.07
CA ALA A 8 -20.72 11.76 4.82
C ALA A 8 -21.24 11.61 6.26
N ALA A 9 -22.40 10.93 6.44
CA ALA A 9 -22.93 10.67 7.77
C ALA A 9 -22.01 9.80 8.64
N ALA A 10 -21.25 8.86 8.04
CA ALA A 10 -20.31 8.03 8.78
C ALA A 10 -19.16 8.85 9.40
N PHE A 11 -18.63 9.85 8.70
CA PHE A 11 -17.64 10.78 9.24
C PHE A 11 -18.20 11.58 10.42
N GLU A 12 -19.44 12.08 10.30
CA GLU A 12 -20.09 12.81 11.36
C GLU A 12 -20.35 11.91 12.60
N MET A 13 -20.82 10.67 12.40
CA MET A 13 -21.01 9.70 13.48
C MET A 13 -19.70 9.35 14.18
N ALA A 14 -18.61 9.17 13.44
CA ALA A 14 -17.29 8.91 14.02
C ALA A 14 -16.82 10.09 14.91
N ARG A 15 -17.01 11.33 14.45
CA ARG A 15 -16.67 12.52 15.20
C ARG A 15 -17.53 12.67 16.49
N GLN A 16 -18.84 12.42 16.37
CA GLN A 16 -19.75 12.43 17.52
C GLN A 16 -19.42 11.34 18.56
N ALA A 17 -18.87 10.21 18.10
CA ALA A 17 -18.38 9.14 18.97
C ALA A 17 -16.99 9.44 19.59
N GLY A 18 -16.39 10.62 19.31
CA GLY A 18 -15.13 11.06 19.89
C GLY A 18 -13.87 10.65 19.12
N PHE A 19 -13.99 10.14 17.89
CA PHE A 19 -12.81 9.85 17.03
C PHE A 19 -12.30 11.15 16.41
N ASP A 20 -11.04 11.50 16.67
CA ASP A 20 -10.34 12.67 16.12
C ASP A 20 -9.37 12.31 14.97
N ASN A 21 -9.18 11.03 14.72
CA ASN A 21 -8.28 10.50 13.68
C ASN A 21 -9.03 9.46 12.84
N VAL A 22 -9.62 9.92 11.75
CA VAL A 22 -10.45 9.11 10.86
C VAL A 22 -9.77 8.98 9.52
N SER A 23 -9.89 7.81 8.89
CA SER A 23 -9.41 7.52 7.54
C SER A 23 -10.58 7.39 6.57
N GLY A 24 -10.40 7.90 5.35
CA GLY A 24 -11.27 7.64 4.20
C GLY A 24 -10.57 6.74 3.19
N ASP A 25 -11.29 5.78 2.61
CA ASP A 25 -10.76 4.91 1.57
C ASP A 25 -11.34 5.28 0.21
N ILE A 26 -10.50 5.35 -0.82
CA ILE A 26 -10.88 5.66 -2.21
C ILE A 26 -10.44 4.52 -3.11
N MET A 27 -11.33 4.01 -3.95
CA MET A 27 -10.97 3.13 -5.05
C MET A 27 -10.71 3.96 -6.31
N LEU A 28 -9.51 3.80 -6.87
CA LEU A 28 -9.08 4.45 -8.10
C LEU A 28 -9.29 3.55 -9.32
N ALA A 29 -9.37 4.15 -10.49
CA ALA A 29 -9.46 3.44 -11.76
C ALA A 29 -10.65 2.45 -11.85
N LEU A 30 -11.78 2.84 -11.25
CA LEU A 30 -13.05 2.12 -11.41
C LEU A 30 -13.53 2.19 -12.88
N PRO A 31 -14.42 1.27 -13.31
CA PRO A 31 -15.01 1.34 -14.64
C PRO A 31 -15.68 2.70 -14.89
N ARG A 32 -15.28 3.40 -15.96
CA ARG A 32 -15.79 4.72 -16.36
C ARG A 32 -15.61 5.83 -15.33
N TYR A 33 -14.74 5.63 -14.33
CA TYR A 33 -14.50 6.61 -13.27
C TYR A 33 -13.73 7.83 -13.82
N SER A 34 -14.30 9.02 -13.60
CA SER A 34 -13.71 10.27 -14.09
C SER A 34 -12.85 10.97 -13.02
N ARG A 35 -12.07 11.95 -13.45
CA ARG A 35 -11.27 12.79 -12.54
C ARG A 35 -12.16 13.69 -11.69
N GLU A 36 -13.27 14.14 -12.25
CA GLU A 36 -14.27 14.97 -11.58
C GLU A 36 -14.93 14.21 -10.43
N GLU A 37 -15.32 12.94 -10.66
CA GLU A 37 -15.89 12.07 -9.62
C GLU A 37 -14.86 11.78 -8.50
N PHE A 38 -13.58 11.66 -8.85
CA PHE A 38 -12.52 11.57 -7.84
C PHE A 38 -12.40 12.86 -7.01
N ASP A 39 -12.42 14.03 -7.65
CA ASP A 39 -12.34 15.31 -6.96
C ASP A 39 -13.54 15.54 -6.03
N GLU A 40 -14.75 15.15 -6.45
CA GLU A 40 -15.95 15.16 -5.59
C GLU A 40 -15.80 14.23 -4.38
N THR A 41 -15.25 13.03 -4.59
CA THR A 41 -14.98 12.07 -3.51
C THR A 41 -13.94 12.63 -2.53
N LEU A 42 -12.87 13.22 -3.05
CA LEU A 42 -11.84 13.85 -2.23
C LEU A 42 -12.40 15.02 -1.41
N ALA A 43 -13.25 15.85 -2.01
CA ALA A 43 -13.92 16.96 -1.31
C ALA A 43 -14.77 16.44 -0.16
N LEU A 44 -15.60 15.40 -0.38
CA LEU A 44 -16.42 14.78 0.66
C LEU A 44 -15.57 14.27 1.84
N ILE A 45 -14.45 13.61 1.56
CA ILE A 45 -13.54 13.10 2.59
C ILE A 45 -12.87 14.25 3.37
N GLN A 46 -12.49 15.34 2.69
CA GLN A 46 -11.93 16.53 3.33
C GLN A 46 -12.95 17.23 4.24
N GLU A 47 -14.19 17.41 3.77
CA GLU A 47 -15.30 17.95 4.55
C GLU A 47 -15.63 17.08 5.77
N GLY A 48 -15.50 15.75 5.62
CA GLY A 48 -15.59 14.78 6.70
C GLY A 48 -14.47 14.89 7.74
N GLY A 49 -13.42 15.67 7.48
CA GLY A 49 -12.31 15.90 8.41
C GLY A 49 -11.33 14.73 8.51
N ALA A 50 -11.28 13.83 7.50
CA ALA A 50 -10.33 12.73 7.50
C ALA A 50 -8.89 13.23 7.55
N ALA A 51 -8.07 12.64 8.40
CA ALA A 51 -6.65 12.94 8.54
C ALA A 51 -5.76 12.01 7.71
N HIS A 52 -6.32 10.92 7.22
CA HIS A 52 -5.66 9.87 6.44
C HIS A 52 -6.56 9.45 5.28
N ILE A 53 -5.94 9.08 4.15
CA ILE A 53 -6.64 8.54 2.98
C ILE A 53 -5.86 7.32 2.48
N SER A 54 -6.58 6.20 2.27
CA SER A 54 -6.07 5.08 1.50
C SER A 54 -6.67 5.13 0.10
N ALA A 55 -5.83 5.16 -0.92
CA ALA A 55 -6.24 5.24 -2.32
C ALA A 55 -5.72 4.02 -3.09
N TYR A 56 -6.61 3.10 -3.44
CA TYR A 56 -6.26 1.81 -4.04
C TYR A 56 -6.64 1.76 -5.51
N LEU A 57 -5.69 1.40 -6.38
CA LEU A 57 -6.01 0.99 -7.75
C LEU A 57 -6.86 -0.29 -7.73
N LEU A 58 -7.95 -0.31 -8.49
CA LEU A 58 -8.76 -1.52 -8.65
C LEU A 58 -7.92 -2.62 -9.30
N LYS A 59 -7.70 -3.71 -8.57
CA LYS A 59 -7.09 -4.93 -9.10
C LYS A 59 -8.15 -6.00 -9.30
N ILE A 60 -8.23 -6.55 -10.50
CA ILE A 60 -9.15 -7.63 -10.84
C ILE A 60 -8.49 -8.98 -10.53
N GLU A 61 -8.95 -9.64 -9.49
CA GLU A 61 -8.47 -10.97 -9.12
C GLU A 61 -9.23 -12.05 -9.90
N PRO A 62 -8.55 -13.05 -10.50
CA PRO A 62 -9.17 -14.07 -11.35
C PRO A 62 -10.32 -14.84 -10.70
N GLY A 63 -10.23 -15.11 -9.39
CA GLY A 63 -11.27 -15.81 -8.63
C GLY A 63 -12.47 -14.97 -8.20
N SER A 64 -12.42 -13.62 -8.40
CA SER A 64 -13.49 -12.70 -8.03
C SER A 64 -14.65 -12.72 -9.04
N ALA A 65 -15.78 -12.09 -8.68
CA ALA A 65 -16.88 -11.87 -9.62
C ALA A 65 -16.42 -11.07 -10.84
N PHE A 66 -15.64 -10.00 -10.63
CA PHE A 66 -15.06 -9.20 -11.73
C PHE A 66 -14.03 -9.97 -12.54
N GLY A 67 -13.28 -10.92 -11.94
CA GLY A 67 -12.36 -11.79 -12.67
C GLY A 67 -13.06 -12.75 -13.60
N ARG A 68 -14.24 -13.26 -13.21
CA ARG A 68 -15.07 -14.11 -14.06
C ARG A 68 -15.84 -13.34 -15.12
N GLN A 69 -16.25 -12.12 -14.83
CA GLN A 69 -16.99 -11.25 -15.75
C GLN A 69 -16.51 -9.79 -15.56
N PRO A 70 -15.44 -9.40 -16.26
CA PRO A 70 -14.92 -8.03 -16.14
C PRO A 70 -15.97 -7.00 -16.57
N PRO A 71 -16.17 -5.94 -15.77
CA PRO A 71 -17.10 -4.87 -16.10
C PRO A 71 -16.61 -4.10 -17.34
N ALA A 72 -17.56 -3.64 -18.16
CA ALA A 72 -17.25 -2.78 -19.30
C ALA A 72 -16.77 -1.40 -18.86
N GLY A 73 -15.78 -0.85 -19.57
CA GLY A 73 -15.26 0.50 -19.30
C GLY A 73 -14.16 0.52 -18.23
N LEU A 74 -13.52 -0.60 -17.95
CA LEU A 74 -12.26 -0.61 -17.20
C LEU A 74 -11.19 0.18 -17.95
N PRO A 75 -10.38 0.98 -17.26
CA PRO A 75 -9.21 1.62 -17.88
C PRO A 75 -8.17 0.56 -18.26
N ASP A 76 -7.40 0.83 -19.28
CA ASP A 76 -6.16 0.09 -19.55
C ASP A 76 -5.05 0.45 -18.54
N ALA A 77 -3.89 -0.19 -18.67
CA ALA A 77 -2.79 0.02 -17.70
C ALA A 77 -2.27 1.47 -17.70
N ASP A 78 -2.16 2.10 -18.87
CA ASP A 78 -1.67 3.47 -19.00
C ASP A 78 -2.68 4.48 -18.44
N GLN A 79 -3.96 4.25 -18.70
CA GLN A 79 -5.05 5.06 -18.14
C GLN A 79 -5.10 4.92 -16.61
N ALA A 80 -4.96 3.71 -16.08
CA ALA A 80 -4.92 3.46 -14.64
C ALA A 80 -3.69 4.13 -13.98
N ALA A 81 -2.51 4.04 -14.61
CA ALA A 81 -1.29 4.71 -14.18
C ALA A 81 -1.46 6.25 -14.19
N GLY A 82 -2.01 6.79 -15.27
CA GLY A 82 -2.31 8.23 -15.37
C GLY A 82 -3.32 8.70 -14.33
N PHE A 83 -4.30 7.88 -13.98
CA PHE A 83 -5.26 8.18 -12.92
C PHE A 83 -4.60 8.16 -11.53
N TYR A 84 -3.71 7.21 -11.28
CA TYR A 84 -2.95 7.14 -10.03
C TYR A 84 -2.08 8.40 -9.83
N LEU A 85 -1.33 8.81 -10.86
CA LEU A 85 -0.50 10.01 -10.78
C LEU A 85 -1.34 11.27 -10.54
N TYR A 86 -2.49 11.37 -11.22
CA TYR A 86 -3.46 12.44 -10.95
C TYR A 86 -3.92 12.44 -9.49
N ALA A 87 -4.29 11.28 -8.95
CA ALA A 87 -4.71 11.17 -7.55
C ALA A 87 -3.60 11.57 -6.59
N VAL A 88 -2.34 11.16 -6.82
CA VAL A 88 -1.17 11.57 -6.02
C VAL A 88 -1.02 13.10 -6.00
N GLU A 89 -1.10 13.74 -7.16
CA GLU A 89 -1.01 15.21 -7.28
C GLU A 89 -2.15 15.91 -6.52
N ARG A 90 -3.39 15.45 -6.73
CA ARG A 90 -4.57 16.06 -6.09
C ARG A 90 -4.55 15.89 -4.57
N LEU A 91 -4.17 14.70 -4.08
CA LEU A 91 -4.04 14.44 -2.65
C LEU A 91 -2.93 15.31 -2.02
N ALA A 92 -1.80 15.46 -2.70
CA ALA A 92 -0.73 16.35 -2.24
C ALA A 92 -1.18 17.81 -2.18
N ALA A 93 -1.87 18.32 -3.21
CA ALA A 93 -2.46 19.66 -3.24
C ALA A 93 -3.48 19.87 -2.12
N ALA A 94 -4.21 18.81 -1.72
CA ALA A 94 -5.16 18.81 -0.61
C ALA A 94 -4.49 18.69 0.78
N GLY A 95 -3.14 18.61 0.85
CA GLY A 95 -2.36 18.55 2.09
C GLY A 95 -2.17 17.14 2.66
N TYR A 96 -2.46 16.09 1.89
CA TYR A 96 -2.16 14.71 2.24
C TYR A 96 -0.85 14.28 1.57
N ARG A 97 0.16 13.98 2.37
CA ARG A 97 1.46 13.49 1.88
C ARG A 97 1.42 12.00 1.68
N GLN A 98 1.85 11.54 0.52
CA GLN A 98 2.07 10.11 0.30
C GLN A 98 3.18 9.62 1.22
N TYR A 99 2.96 8.56 1.99
CA TYR A 99 3.99 7.94 2.83
C TYR A 99 4.24 6.47 2.43
N GLU A 100 3.30 5.85 1.71
CA GLU A 100 3.49 4.55 1.02
C GLU A 100 2.61 4.51 -0.24
N ILE A 101 2.75 3.47 -1.04
CA ILE A 101 2.19 3.36 -2.39
C ILE A 101 0.69 3.67 -2.48
N SER A 102 -0.10 3.31 -1.47
CA SER A 102 -1.56 3.47 -1.45
C SER A 102 -2.07 4.37 -0.33
N SER A 103 -1.20 4.93 0.52
CA SER A 103 -1.63 5.66 1.70
C SER A 103 -1.05 7.07 1.78
N PHE A 104 -1.92 7.99 2.14
CA PHE A 104 -1.67 9.42 2.20
C PHE A 104 -2.18 9.97 3.54
N ALA A 105 -1.45 10.88 4.15
CA ALA A 105 -1.83 11.41 5.46
C ALA A 105 -1.47 12.89 5.60
N ARG A 106 -2.19 13.59 6.46
CA ARG A 106 -1.70 14.84 7.00
C ARG A 106 -0.47 14.59 7.86
N PRO A 107 0.48 15.53 7.98
CA PRO A 107 1.70 15.34 8.75
C PRO A 107 1.43 14.82 10.16
N GLY A 108 2.09 13.71 10.55
CA GLY A 108 1.94 13.06 11.85
C GLY A 108 0.68 12.20 12.02
N ARG A 109 -0.05 11.95 10.92
CA ARG A 109 -1.26 11.11 10.92
C ARG A 109 -1.11 9.84 10.06
N GLU A 110 0.13 9.46 9.76
CA GLU A 110 0.45 8.23 9.04
C GLU A 110 -0.04 6.99 9.81
N GLY A 111 -0.51 5.98 9.08
CA GLY A 111 -1.03 4.74 9.65
C GLY A 111 0.05 3.95 10.40
N ARG A 112 0.15 4.10 11.72
CA ARG A 112 1.17 3.43 12.55
C ARG A 112 1.11 1.91 12.45
N HIS A 113 -0.09 1.34 12.36
CA HIS A 113 -0.27 -0.10 12.23
C HIS A 113 0.32 -0.63 10.91
N ASN A 114 0.03 0.03 9.79
CA ASN A 114 0.58 -0.37 8.48
C ASN A 114 2.11 -0.26 8.45
N ARG A 115 2.68 0.76 9.10
CA ARG A 115 4.13 0.93 9.19
C ARG A 115 4.83 -0.22 9.90
N ILE A 116 4.18 -0.86 10.89
CA ILE A 116 4.74 -2.05 11.55
C ILE A 116 5.03 -3.15 10.52
N TYR A 117 4.13 -3.37 9.59
CA TYR A 117 4.35 -4.36 8.51
C TYR A 117 5.52 -3.96 7.60
N TRP A 118 5.52 -2.71 7.15
CA TRP A 118 6.55 -2.21 6.23
C TRP A 118 7.95 -2.17 6.85
N ASP A 119 8.03 -1.94 8.15
CA ASP A 119 9.29 -1.90 8.90
C ASP A 119 9.74 -3.30 9.39
N CYS A 120 9.05 -4.38 8.98
CA CYS A 120 9.29 -5.74 9.47
C CYS A 120 9.22 -5.84 11.01
N GLY A 121 8.32 -5.07 11.63
CA GLY A 121 8.09 -5.09 13.07
C GLY A 121 7.24 -6.27 13.52
N ASP A 122 7.16 -6.46 14.83
CA ASP A 122 6.35 -7.51 15.43
C ASP A 122 4.86 -7.18 15.40
N TYR A 123 4.03 -8.12 14.98
CA TYR A 123 2.57 -8.05 15.03
C TYR A 123 1.95 -9.42 15.24
N LEU A 124 0.77 -9.45 15.83
CA LEU A 124 -0.01 -10.67 16.06
C LEU A 124 -1.32 -10.61 15.29
N GLY A 125 -1.47 -11.53 14.36
CA GLY A 125 -2.72 -11.76 13.64
C GLY A 125 -3.68 -12.61 14.45
N LEU A 126 -4.95 -12.24 14.50
CA LEU A 126 -6.00 -12.94 15.23
C LEU A 126 -7.01 -13.53 14.25
N GLY A 127 -7.19 -14.84 14.28
CA GLY A 127 -8.20 -15.53 13.47
C GLY A 127 -7.63 -16.45 12.39
N PRO A 128 -8.52 -17.20 11.69
CA PRO A 128 -8.12 -18.04 10.55
C PRO A 128 -7.58 -17.16 9.42
N ALA A 129 -6.60 -17.68 8.70
CA ALA A 129 -5.82 -17.00 7.65
C ALA A 129 -5.01 -15.76 8.12
N ALA A 130 -5.03 -15.44 9.41
CA ALA A 130 -4.29 -14.30 9.92
C ALA A 130 -2.80 -14.61 10.02
N HIS A 131 -1.97 -13.74 9.44
CA HIS A 131 -0.51 -13.79 9.53
C HIS A 131 0.00 -13.05 10.77
N SER A 132 1.11 -13.50 11.32
CA SER A 132 1.82 -12.89 12.44
C SER A 132 3.30 -12.80 12.12
N CYS A 133 3.99 -11.84 12.75
CA CYS A 133 5.45 -11.76 12.79
C CYS A 133 5.86 -11.49 14.24
N LEU A 134 6.59 -12.39 14.86
CA LEU A 134 7.07 -12.22 16.24
C LEU A 134 8.56 -12.60 16.30
N GLY A 135 9.39 -11.69 16.79
CA GLY A 135 10.84 -11.90 16.85
C GLY A 135 11.45 -12.19 15.47
N GLY A 136 10.95 -11.55 14.42
CA GLY A 136 11.40 -11.74 13.04
C GLY A 136 10.98 -13.07 12.40
N LYS A 137 10.12 -13.86 13.03
CA LYS A 137 9.58 -15.12 12.50
C LYS A 137 8.12 -14.94 12.10
N ARG A 138 7.81 -15.22 10.84
CA ARG A 138 6.44 -15.18 10.34
C ARG A 138 5.77 -16.55 10.46
N PHE A 139 4.48 -16.52 10.75
CA PHE A 139 3.59 -17.67 10.75
C PHE A 139 2.15 -17.24 10.49
N TYR A 140 1.30 -18.18 10.11
CA TYR A 140 -0.12 -17.92 9.95
C TYR A 140 -0.95 -19.10 10.44
N TYR A 141 -2.22 -18.87 10.73
CA TYR A 141 -3.19 -19.94 10.91
C TYR A 141 -3.86 -20.28 9.58
N PRO A 142 -4.08 -21.58 9.27
CA PRO A 142 -4.84 -21.96 8.07
C PRO A 142 -6.22 -21.30 8.00
N ALA A 143 -6.75 -21.12 6.80
CA ALA A 143 -8.07 -20.55 6.54
C ALA A 143 -9.22 -21.54 6.88
N ASP A 144 -9.09 -22.24 8.01
CA ASP A 144 -10.08 -23.20 8.53
C ASP A 144 -10.72 -22.64 9.80
N THR A 145 -11.88 -22.01 9.62
CA THR A 145 -12.63 -21.39 10.72
C THR A 145 -13.09 -22.44 11.76
N ALA A 146 -13.48 -23.65 11.31
CA ALA A 146 -13.94 -24.70 12.22
C ALA A 146 -12.82 -25.20 13.12
N ALA A 147 -11.66 -25.50 12.54
CA ALA A 147 -10.49 -25.92 13.30
C ALA A 147 -9.97 -24.80 14.22
N PHE A 148 -10.01 -23.54 13.79
CA PHE A 148 -9.62 -22.40 14.62
C PHE A 148 -10.53 -22.25 15.84
N VAL A 149 -11.84 -22.26 15.65
CA VAL A 149 -12.83 -22.17 16.74
C VAL A 149 -12.73 -23.37 17.70
N ALA A 150 -12.50 -24.57 17.18
CA ALA A 150 -12.31 -25.78 17.99
C ALA A 150 -10.96 -25.80 18.73
N GLY A 151 -10.06 -24.84 18.51
CA GLY A 151 -8.71 -24.82 19.12
C GLY A 151 -7.76 -25.89 18.59
N THR A 152 -8.08 -26.52 17.47
CA THR A 152 -7.28 -27.58 16.84
C THR A 152 -6.34 -27.07 15.76
N ALA A 153 -6.58 -25.86 15.22
CA ALA A 153 -5.68 -25.23 14.28
C ALA A 153 -4.28 -25.04 14.87
N ARG A 154 -3.26 -25.27 14.06
CA ARG A 154 -1.86 -25.04 14.45
C ARG A 154 -1.26 -23.98 13.54
N PRO A 155 -0.39 -23.09 14.08
CA PRO A 155 0.30 -22.12 13.26
C PRO A 155 1.26 -22.82 12.29
N VAL A 156 1.29 -22.31 11.07
CA VAL A 156 2.18 -22.78 10.00
C VAL A 156 3.29 -21.74 9.83
N PRO A 157 4.57 -22.14 9.90
CA PRO A 157 5.69 -21.22 9.64
C PRO A 157 5.61 -20.62 8.22
N ASP A 158 5.91 -19.33 8.12
CA ASP A 158 5.89 -18.54 6.86
C ASP A 158 7.20 -17.77 6.67
N GLY A 159 8.32 -18.38 7.02
CA GLY A 159 9.65 -17.76 6.88
C GLY A 159 9.94 -16.70 7.95
N GLY A 160 10.67 -15.67 7.56
CA GLY A 160 11.07 -14.58 8.43
C GLY A 160 11.15 -13.26 7.67
N CYS A 161 11.36 -12.15 8.38
CA CYS A 161 11.61 -10.85 7.78
C CYS A 161 13.11 -10.69 7.50
N GLY A 162 13.59 -11.33 6.43
CA GLY A 162 14.97 -11.23 5.95
C GLY A 162 15.26 -9.93 5.20
N ALA A 163 16.44 -9.88 4.55
CA ALA A 163 16.82 -8.73 3.74
C ALA A 163 15.93 -8.54 2.51
N GLU A 164 15.52 -9.64 1.88
CA GLU A 164 14.63 -9.62 0.72
C GLU A 164 13.24 -9.09 1.08
N ASP A 165 12.61 -9.60 2.14
CA ASP A 165 11.33 -9.06 2.63
C ASP A 165 11.46 -7.56 2.96
N TYR A 166 12.55 -7.17 3.61
CA TYR A 166 12.81 -5.77 3.95
C TYR A 166 12.93 -4.90 2.69
N LEU A 167 13.64 -5.36 1.64
CA LEU A 167 13.74 -4.67 0.36
C LEU A 167 12.35 -4.49 -0.27
N ILE A 168 11.56 -5.57 -0.36
CA ILE A 168 10.20 -5.54 -0.94
C ILE A 168 9.31 -4.54 -0.21
N LEU A 169 9.31 -4.59 1.13
CA LEU A 169 8.43 -3.79 1.97
C LEU A 169 8.85 -2.31 2.01
N GLN A 170 10.16 -2.02 2.08
CA GLN A 170 10.66 -0.64 2.13
C GLN A 170 10.52 0.11 0.82
N LEU A 171 10.58 -0.58 -0.33
CA LEU A 171 10.33 0.07 -1.62
C LEU A 171 8.85 0.47 -1.82
N ARG A 172 7.94 0.03 -0.95
CA ARG A 172 6.57 0.55 -0.89
C ARG A 172 6.50 1.94 -0.26
N LEU A 173 7.48 2.29 0.57
CA LEU A 173 7.48 3.53 1.34
C LEU A 173 8.04 4.70 0.53
N ALA A 174 7.45 5.88 0.70
CA ALA A 174 8.00 7.13 0.15
C ALA A 174 9.36 7.50 0.76
N SER A 175 9.69 6.95 1.94
CA SER A 175 11.03 7.05 2.54
C SER A 175 12.07 6.17 1.87
N GLY A 176 11.65 5.12 1.16
CA GLY A 176 12.51 4.18 0.46
C GLY A 176 13.32 3.25 1.35
N LEU A 177 14.10 2.38 0.70
CA LEU A 177 14.98 1.39 1.32
C LEU A 177 16.22 2.06 1.91
N ASP A 178 16.47 1.85 3.20
CA ASP A 178 17.73 2.18 3.85
C ASP A 178 18.78 1.12 3.50
N LEU A 179 19.82 1.51 2.78
CA LEU A 179 20.85 0.58 2.29
C LEU A 179 21.77 0.06 3.39
N ALA A 180 21.98 0.82 4.47
CA ALA A 180 22.76 0.36 5.61
C ALA A 180 22.01 -0.72 6.38
N GLU A 181 20.72 -0.49 6.64
CA GLU A 181 19.85 -1.46 7.29
C GLU A 181 19.64 -2.73 6.45
N TYR A 182 19.49 -2.58 5.13
CA TYR A 182 19.41 -3.70 4.20
C TYR A 182 20.64 -4.62 4.31
N ARG A 183 21.86 -4.03 4.29
CA ARG A 183 23.10 -4.79 4.48
C ARG A 183 23.20 -5.42 5.86
N ARG A 184 22.76 -4.70 6.92
CA ARG A 184 22.75 -5.23 8.30
C ARG A 184 21.85 -6.45 8.43
N ARG A 185 20.79 -6.54 7.63
CA ARG A 185 19.89 -7.72 7.54
C ARG A 185 20.44 -8.84 6.66
N GLY A 186 21.65 -8.72 6.15
CA GLY A 186 22.31 -9.70 5.28
C GLY A 186 22.04 -9.50 3.78
N GLY A 187 21.47 -8.37 3.38
CA GLY A 187 21.27 -8.02 1.99
C GLY A 187 22.60 -7.83 1.25
N PRO A 188 22.78 -8.43 0.07
CA PRO A 188 24.00 -8.29 -0.71
C PRO A 188 24.12 -6.90 -1.33
N ASP A 189 25.34 -6.52 -1.69
CA ASP A 189 25.52 -5.36 -2.56
C ASP A 189 24.93 -5.62 -3.95
N PHE A 190 24.34 -4.61 -4.55
CA PHE A 190 23.82 -4.72 -5.91
C PHE A 190 24.93 -5.09 -6.90
N THR A 191 24.66 -6.08 -7.72
CA THR A 191 25.54 -6.53 -8.79
C THR A 191 25.79 -5.42 -9.83
N PRO A 192 26.82 -5.52 -10.68
CA PRO A 192 27.01 -4.57 -11.78
C PRO A 192 25.78 -4.44 -12.71
N ARG A 193 25.09 -5.55 -12.99
CA ARG A 193 23.84 -5.56 -13.78
C ARG A 193 22.73 -4.77 -13.07
N GLN A 194 22.50 -5.05 -11.80
CA GLN A 194 21.48 -4.34 -11.01
C GLN A 194 21.79 -2.84 -10.88
N ARG A 195 23.07 -2.46 -10.68
CA ARG A 195 23.48 -1.05 -10.66
C ARG A 195 23.23 -0.34 -11.99
N ALA A 196 23.51 -1.00 -13.13
CA ALA A 196 23.22 -0.45 -14.45
C ALA A 196 21.72 -0.26 -14.67
N PHE A 197 20.90 -1.23 -14.27
CA PHE A 197 19.44 -1.15 -14.29
C PHE A 197 18.91 0.00 -13.43
N LEU A 198 19.37 0.11 -12.19
CA LEU A 198 18.98 1.19 -11.28
C LEU A 198 19.37 2.58 -11.83
N ALA A 199 20.53 2.70 -12.46
CA ALA A 199 20.95 3.94 -13.11
C ALA A 199 20.04 4.31 -14.29
N HIS A 200 19.61 3.33 -15.08
CA HIS A 200 18.62 3.53 -16.14
C HIS A 200 17.26 3.97 -15.58
N CYS A 201 16.77 3.29 -14.54
CA CYS A 201 15.52 3.67 -13.86
C CYS A 201 15.59 5.08 -13.26
N GLN A 202 16.74 5.49 -12.72
CA GLN A 202 16.93 6.84 -12.21
C GLN A 202 16.89 7.88 -13.34
N GLN A 203 17.53 7.64 -14.48
CA GLN A 203 17.47 8.51 -15.65
C GLN A 203 16.03 8.64 -16.21
N ALA A 204 15.27 7.56 -16.15
CA ALA A 204 13.86 7.53 -16.56
C ALA A 204 12.90 8.15 -15.52
N GLY A 205 13.40 8.58 -14.35
CA GLY A 205 12.60 9.24 -13.33
C GLY A 205 11.79 8.30 -12.43
N TYR A 206 12.04 6.99 -12.46
CA TYR A 206 11.33 6.00 -11.63
C TYR A 206 11.82 5.97 -10.18
N LEU A 207 13.06 6.33 -9.94
CA LEU A 207 13.65 6.24 -8.61
C LEU A 207 14.78 7.27 -8.40
N THR A 208 15.18 7.42 -7.14
CA THR A 208 16.40 8.12 -6.73
C THR A 208 17.27 7.13 -5.97
N LEU A 209 18.53 7.02 -6.38
CA LEU A 209 19.55 6.23 -5.69
C LEU A 209 20.62 7.16 -5.14
N THR A 210 20.82 7.11 -3.84
CA THR A 210 21.90 7.79 -3.11
C THR A 210 22.78 6.75 -2.40
N PRO A 211 23.94 7.12 -1.83
CA PRO A 211 24.72 6.19 -1.02
C PRO A 211 23.97 5.59 0.18
N GLN A 212 22.93 6.27 0.65
CA GLN A 212 22.16 5.88 1.83
C GLN A 212 20.82 5.21 1.50
N ARG A 213 20.18 5.60 0.37
CA ARG A 213 18.80 5.20 0.10
C ARG A 213 18.50 4.94 -1.36
N LEU A 214 17.62 3.97 -1.57
CA LEU A 214 16.92 3.73 -2.84
C LEU A 214 15.44 4.06 -2.63
N THR A 215 14.93 5.08 -3.32
CA THR A 215 13.58 5.60 -3.14
C THR A 215 12.84 5.61 -4.48
N LEU A 216 11.66 5.03 -4.54
CA LEU A 216 10.80 5.11 -5.73
C LEU A 216 10.08 6.46 -5.78
N THR A 217 9.95 7.02 -6.96
CA THR A 217 9.02 8.13 -7.23
C THR A 217 7.59 7.59 -7.36
N PRO A 218 6.55 8.44 -7.35
CA PRO A 218 5.19 7.96 -7.66
C PRO A 218 5.10 7.20 -8.99
N LEU A 219 5.87 7.60 -10.00
CA LEU A 219 5.97 6.89 -11.28
C LEU A 219 6.63 5.51 -11.10
N GLY A 220 7.69 5.42 -10.29
CA GLY A 220 8.35 4.16 -9.96
C GLY A 220 7.49 3.21 -9.14
N MET A 221 6.60 3.74 -8.29
CA MET A 221 5.66 2.94 -7.51
C MET A 221 4.65 2.20 -8.39
N ILE A 222 4.27 2.75 -9.54
CA ILE A 222 3.40 2.07 -10.51
C ILE A 222 4.05 0.80 -11.07
N VAL A 223 5.35 0.85 -11.29
CA VAL A 223 6.14 -0.26 -11.89
C VAL A 223 7.00 -0.98 -10.85
N GLN A 224 6.66 -0.85 -9.57
CA GLN A 224 7.43 -1.42 -8.45
C GLN A 224 7.74 -2.90 -8.64
N ASN A 225 6.77 -3.71 -9.06
CA ASN A 225 6.96 -5.15 -9.24
C ASN A 225 8.04 -5.45 -10.28
N ALA A 226 8.04 -4.76 -11.42
CA ALA A 226 9.07 -4.93 -12.44
C ALA A 226 10.47 -4.51 -11.93
N ILE A 227 10.53 -3.47 -11.09
CA ILE A 227 11.80 -3.08 -10.45
C ILE A 227 12.27 -4.16 -9.45
N LEU A 228 11.35 -4.72 -8.65
CA LEU A 228 11.66 -5.77 -7.68
C LEU A 228 12.15 -7.06 -8.37
N GLU A 229 11.53 -7.48 -9.47
CA GLU A 229 11.93 -8.67 -10.25
C GLU A 229 13.39 -8.62 -10.74
N GLU A 230 13.93 -7.43 -10.97
CA GLU A 230 15.35 -7.26 -11.35
C GLU A 230 16.30 -7.15 -10.15
N LEU A 231 15.78 -6.93 -8.94
CA LEU A 231 16.58 -6.76 -7.72
C LEU A 231 16.63 -8.01 -6.84
N ILE A 232 15.68 -8.93 -6.99
CA ILE A 232 15.59 -10.21 -6.30
C ILE A 232 16.06 -11.32 -7.23
#